data_4334a0cb7d35b33f43cbb9422da1ffb5
#
_entry.id   4334a0cb7d35b33f43cbb9422da1ffb5
#
_cell.length_a   1.000
_cell.length_b   1.000
_cell.length_c   1.000
_cell.angle_alpha   90.00
_cell.angle_beta   90.00
_cell.angle_gamma   90.00
#
_symmetry.space_group_name_H-M   'P 1'
#
loop_
_entity.id
_entity.type
_entity.pdbx_description
1 polymer ?
#
loop_
_entity_poly.entity_id
_entity_poly.type
_entity_poly.pdbx_seq_one_letter_code
_entity_poly.pdbx_strand_id
1 'polypeptide(L)'
;MYFSILLRPAIDKRYWFGLSFVAALAMRAELAACLGNVPLQVKWPNDILADGGKICGILLEARNGAVVIGTGANITPVVPLTLAKHPATSLQSLGGEQVTPEDLADRYAAGLLSRISTYETQGFAPVRLEWLSHCAHIDSMMRVSLPDMQVEGHFDGLGADGALHLRRADGSRQEVTTGDVELMG
;
A
#
# COMPACT_ATOMS: atom_id res chain seq x y z
N MET A 1 -7.63 -10.13 -9.62
CA MET A 1 -6.58 -11.08 -9.22
C MET A 1 -6.52 -11.17 -7.72
N TYR A 2 -6.43 -12.38 -7.17
CA TYR A 2 -6.03 -12.62 -5.77
C TYR A 2 -4.77 -13.46 -5.79
N PHE A 3 -3.76 -13.02 -5.06
CA PHE A 3 -2.44 -13.63 -5.01
C PHE A 3 -1.95 -13.70 -3.57
N SER A 4 -1.29 -14.78 -3.20
CA SER A 4 -0.64 -14.89 -1.88
C SER A 4 0.73 -15.53 -2.02
N ILE A 5 1.72 -14.95 -1.37
CA ILE A 5 3.06 -15.49 -1.29
C ILE A 5 3.45 -15.72 0.16
N LEU A 6 3.98 -16.90 0.47
CA LEU A 6 4.54 -17.23 1.77
C LEU A 6 6.06 -17.08 1.71
N LEU A 7 6.59 -16.33 2.64
CA LEU A 7 8.02 -16.00 2.74
C LEU A 7 8.57 -16.38 4.12
N ARG A 8 9.86 -16.67 4.14
CA ARG A 8 10.68 -16.71 5.37
C ARG A 8 11.81 -15.71 5.22
N PRO A 9 11.55 -14.40 5.50
CA PRO A 9 12.55 -13.37 5.32
C PRO A 9 13.77 -13.59 6.20
N ALA A 10 14.95 -13.32 5.67
CA ALA A 10 16.20 -13.45 6.41
C ALA A 10 16.46 -12.30 7.41
N ILE A 11 15.64 -11.24 7.34
CA ILE A 11 15.72 -10.09 8.26
C ILE A 11 15.02 -10.36 9.59
N ASP A 12 15.42 -9.62 10.63
CA ASP A 12 14.79 -9.63 11.95
C ASP A 12 13.29 -9.28 11.85
N LYS A 13 12.47 -9.95 12.64
CA LYS A 13 11.00 -9.78 12.66
C LYS A 13 10.53 -8.35 12.89
N ARG A 14 11.31 -7.55 13.64
CA ARG A 14 11.02 -6.13 13.87
C ARG A 14 10.95 -5.31 12.59
N TYR A 15 11.55 -5.79 11.49
CA TYR A 15 11.54 -5.12 10.18
C TYR A 15 10.49 -5.70 9.21
N TRP A 16 9.71 -6.70 9.61
CA TRP A 16 8.71 -7.31 8.71
C TRP A 16 7.59 -6.37 8.30
N PHE A 17 7.32 -5.33 9.10
CA PHE A 17 6.36 -4.28 8.72
C PHE A 17 6.66 -3.68 7.35
N GLY A 18 7.94 -3.48 7.04
CA GLY A 18 8.39 -2.88 5.77
C GLY A 18 8.03 -3.70 4.53
N LEU A 19 7.75 -5.00 4.70
CA LEU A 19 7.37 -5.87 3.58
C LEU A 19 6.03 -5.47 2.94
N SER A 20 5.10 -4.86 3.69
CA SER A 20 3.86 -4.33 3.11
C SER A 20 4.13 -3.14 2.19
N PHE A 21 5.05 -2.27 2.56
CA PHE A 21 5.48 -1.13 1.73
C PHE A 21 6.23 -1.60 0.47
N VAL A 22 7.12 -2.59 0.62
CA VAL A 22 7.82 -3.23 -0.50
C VAL A 22 6.84 -3.85 -1.48
N ALA A 23 5.82 -4.57 -0.97
CA ALA A 23 4.78 -5.19 -1.77
C ALA A 23 3.92 -4.16 -2.51
N ALA A 24 3.56 -3.05 -1.83
CA ALA A 24 2.82 -1.95 -2.45
C ALA A 24 3.60 -1.31 -3.60
N LEU A 25 4.90 -1.04 -3.42
CA LEU A 25 5.74 -0.47 -4.45
C LEU A 25 5.96 -1.44 -5.62
N ALA A 26 6.11 -2.74 -5.34
CA ALA A 26 6.22 -3.76 -6.38
C ALA A 26 4.95 -3.81 -7.25
N MET A 27 3.78 -3.91 -6.62
CA MET A 27 2.50 -3.95 -7.36
C MET A 27 2.22 -2.63 -8.07
N ARG A 28 2.53 -1.48 -7.44
CA ARG A 28 2.39 -0.18 -8.10
C ARG A 28 3.21 -0.09 -9.39
N ALA A 29 4.43 -0.64 -9.42
CA ALA A 29 5.27 -0.65 -10.61
C ALA A 29 4.62 -1.46 -11.76
N GLU A 30 4.06 -2.63 -11.46
CA GLU A 30 3.36 -3.45 -12.45
C GLU A 30 2.07 -2.78 -12.97
N LEU A 31 1.30 -2.16 -12.07
CA LEU A 31 0.11 -1.41 -12.46
C LEU A 31 0.48 -0.18 -13.32
N ALA A 32 1.59 0.49 -13.02
CA ALA A 32 2.08 1.61 -13.82
C ALA A 32 2.47 1.18 -15.24
N ALA A 33 3.09 0.01 -15.39
CA ALA A 33 3.41 -0.56 -16.70
C ALA A 33 2.14 -0.83 -17.53
N CYS A 34 1.04 -1.23 -16.88
CA CYS A 34 -0.24 -1.50 -17.56
C CYS A 34 -1.06 -0.23 -17.85
N LEU A 35 -0.94 0.82 -17.02
CA LEU A 35 -1.81 2.01 -17.06
C LEU A 35 -1.16 3.24 -17.72
N GLY A 36 0.15 3.20 -17.97
CA GLY A 36 0.87 4.33 -18.58
C GLY A 36 0.80 5.59 -17.72
N ASN A 37 0.15 6.64 -18.23
CA ASN A 37 0.12 7.96 -17.60
C ASN A 37 -1.00 8.14 -16.54
N VAL A 38 -1.75 7.08 -16.20
CA VAL A 38 -2.77 7.18 -15.13
C VAL A 38 -2.08 7.42 -13.78
N PRO A 39 -2.51 8.43 -12.99
CA PRO A 39 -1.93 8.67 -11.67
C PRO A 39 -2.11 7.46 -10.75
N LEU A 40 -0.99 6.95 -10.24
CA LEU A 40 -0.94 5.83 -9.29
C LEU A 40 -0.28 6.28 -8.00
N GLN A 41 -1.01 6.16 -6.91
CA GLN A 41 -0.58 6.56 -5.58
C GLN A 41 -0.68 5.40 -4.59
N VAL A 42 0.18 5.40 -3.59
CA VAL A 42 0.08 4.49 -2.45
C VAL A 42 -0.64 5.17 -1.29
N LYS A 43 -1.54 4.44 -0.67
CA LYS A 43 -2.32 4.91 0.49
C LYS A 43 -1.99 4.05 1.71
N TRP A 44 -1.55 4.69 2.79
CA TRP A 44 -1.29 4.01 4.06
C TRP A 44 -2.57 3.38 4.62
N PRO A 45 -2.48 2.18 5.20
CA PRO A 45 -1.26 1.40 5.36
C PRO A 45 -0.89 0.52 4.14
N ASN A 46 -1.83 0.17 3.25
CA ASN A 46 -1.70 -1.00 2.41
C ASN A 46 -2.50 -0.97 1.09
N ASP A 47 -2.95 0.21 0.66
CA ASP A 47 -3.76 0.37 -0.54
C ASP A 47 -2.99 1.04 -1.68
N ILE A 48 -3.40 0.76 -2.92
CA ILE A 48 -2.97 1.49 -4.11
C ILE A 48 -4.22 2.12 -4.73
N LEU A 49 -4.11 3.40 -5.04
CA LEU A 49 -5.11 4.18 -5.73
C LEU A 49 -4.69 4.45 -7.17
N ALA A 50 -5.63 4.38 -8.09
CA ALA A 50 -5.48 4.78 -9.48
C ALA A 50 -6.59 5.77 -9.81
N ASP A 51 -6.23 6.97 -10.22
CA ASP A 51 -7.16 8.07 -10.50
C ASP A 51 -8.19 8.28 -9.34
N GLY A 52 -7.69 8.27 -8.11
CA GLY A 52 -8.48 8.42 -6.88
C GLY A 52 -9.28 7.19 -6.44
N GLY A 53 -9.41 6.15 -7.27
CA GLY A 53 -10.11 4.90 -6.94
C GLY A 53 -9.17 3.81 -6.44
N LYS A 54 -9.61 3.00 -5.47
CA LYS A 54 -8.82 1.85 -5.00
C LYS A 54 -8.75 0.77 -6.06
N ILE A 55 -7.54 0.45 -6.51
CA ILE A 55 -7.25 -0.60 -7.50
C ILE A 55 -6.64 -1.85 -6.88
N CYS A 56 -5.92 -1.70 -5.76
CA CYS A 56 -5.26 -2.83 -5.09
C CYS A 56 -5.27 -2.65 -3.58
N GLY A 57 -5.34 -3.77 -2.86
CA GLY A 57 -5.13 -3.86 -1.43
C GLY A 57 -4.15 -4.97 -1.09
N ILE A 58 -3.33 -4.76 -0.05
CA ILE A 58 -2.29 -5.67 0.40
C ILE A 58 -2.53 -6.00 1.87
N LEU A 59 -2.42 -7.28 2.21
CA LEU A 59 -2.53 -7.77 3.58
C LEU A 59 -1.25 -8.51 3.94
N LEU A 60 -0.67 -8.18 5.08
CA LEU A 60 0.49 -8.86 5.61
C LEU A 60 0.12 -9.56 6.92
N GLU A 61 0.35 -10.87 6.97
CA GLU A 61 0.13 -11.69 8.15
C GLU A 61 1.42 -12.41 8.52
N ALA A 62 1.81 -12.33 9.80
CA ALA A 62 3.02 -12.97 10.31
C ALA A 62 2.66 -14.05 11.33
N ARG A 63 3.11 -15.29 11.08
CA ARG A 63 2.87 -16.43 11.98
C ARG A 63 4.00 -17.46 11.89
N ASN A 64 4.40 -18.01 13.03
CA ASN A 64 5.34 -19.15 13.12
C ASN A 64 6.65 -18.93 12.33
N GLY A 65 7.22 -17.74 12.35
CA GLY A 65 8.47 -17.44 11.64
C GLY A 65 8.34 -17.31 10.12
N ALA A 66 7.11 -17.15 9.62
CA ALA A 66 6.81 -16.89 8.23
C ALA A 66 5.92 -15.65 8.10
N VAL A 67 5.95 -15.04 6.91
CA VAL A 67 5.07 -13.93 6.51
C VAL A 67 4.27 -14.37 5.30
N VAL A 68 2.98 -14.13 5.31
CA VAL A 68 2.11 -14.24 4.14
C VAL A 68 1.76 -12.83 3.68
N ILE A 69 2.03 -12.54 2.41
CA ILE A 69 1.61 -11.31 1.75
C ILE A 69 0.47 -11.67 0.80
N GLY A 70 -0.75 -11.29 1.17
CA GLY A 70 -1.93 -11.36 0.32
C GLY A 70 -2.07 -10.07 -0.49
N THR A 71 -2.36 -10.18 -1.77
CA THR A 71 -2.53 -9.04 -2.68
C THR A 71 -3.77 -9.23 -3.52
N GLY A 72 -4.70 -8.27 -3.44
CA GLY A 72 -5.89 -8.21 -4.29
C GLY A 72 -5.78 -7.06 -5.27
N ALA A 73 -5.74 -7.33 -6.59
CA ALA A 73 -5.73 -6.30 -7.62
C ALA A 73 -6.94 -6.44 -8.54
N ASN A 74 -7.60 -5.32 -8.82
CA ASN A 74 -8.79 -5.24 -9.67
C ASN A 74 -8.36 -5.15 -11.13
N ILE A 75 -8.45 -6.23 -11.87
CA ILE A 75 -8.16 -6.28 -13.31
C ILE A 75 -9.41 -5.91 -14.10
N THR A 76 -10.51 -6.61 -13.85
CA THR A 76 -11.82 -6.39 -14.49
C THR A 76 -12.66 -5.39 -13.71
N PRO A 77 -13.68 -4.77 -14.33
CA PRO A 77 -14.58 -3.86 -13.64
C PRO A 77 -15.18 -4.49 -12.39
N VAL A 78 -15.15 -3.72 -11.30
CA VAL A 78 -15.73 -4.13 -10.01
C VAL A 78 -17.13 -3.54 -9.86
N VAL A 79 -18.05 -4.32 -9.31
CA VAL A 79 -19.37 -3.80 -8.93
C VAL A 79 -19.18 -2.89 -7.73
N PRO A 80 -19.63 -1.61 -7.78
CA PRO A 80 -19.54 -0.73 -6.64
C PRO A 80 -20.28 -1.33 -5.44
N LEU A 81 -19.56 -1.57 -4.35
CA LEU A 81 -20.22 -1.91 -3.09
C LEU A 81 -20.78 -0.61 -2.50
N THR A 82 -22.08 -0.56 -2.31
CA THR A 82 -22.81 0.61 -1.78
C THR A 82 -22.34 1.08 -0.40
N LEU A 83 -21.54 0.26 0.30
CA LEU A 83 -20.97 0.55 1.62
C LEU A 83 -19.45 0.75 1.58
N ALA A 84 -18.81 0.77 0.41
CA ALA A 84 -17.36 0.98 0.32
C ALA A 84 -17.03 2.44 0.66
N LYS A 85 -16.13 2.65 1.61
CA LYS A 85 -15.65 3.99 2.04
C LYS A 85 -14.92 4.75 0.93
N HIS A 86 -14.38 4.03 -0.06
CA HIS A 86 -13.65 4.59 -1.19
C HIS A 86 -14.18 4.01 -2.50
N PRO A 87 -14.25 4.81 -3.58
CA PRO A 87 -14.57 4.28 -4.89
C PRO A 87 -13.53 3.21 -5.27
N ALA A 88 -14.01 2.12 -5.86
CA ALA A 88 -13.13 1.10 -6.42
C ALA A 88 -12.99 1.32 -7.94
N THR A 89 -11.80 1.03 -8.47
CA THR A 89 -11.51 1.06 -9.90
C THR A 89 -10.79 -0.22 -10.34
N SER A 90 -10.53 -0.38 -11.63
CA SER A 90 -9.84 -1.54 -12.20
C SER A 90 -8.97 -1.14 -13.38
N LEU A 91 -8.01 -2.02 -13.75
CA LEU A 91 -7.19 -1.83 -14.95
C LEU A 91 -8.04 -1.57 -16.19
N GLN A 92 -9.04 -2.41 -16.45
CA GLN A 92 -9.91 -2.28 -17.62
C GLN A 92 -10.76 -1.01 -17.59
N SER A 93 -11.27 -0.61 -16.43
CA SER A 93 -12.08 0.63 -16.29
C SER A 93 -11.26 1.88 -16.61
N LEU A 94 -9.95 1.83 -16.43
CA LEU A 94 -9.02 2.94 -16.70
C LEU A 94 -8.37 2.85 -18.09
N GLY A 95 -8.80 1.90 -18.93
CA GLY A 95 -8.24 1.72 -20.28
C GLY A 95 -6.84 1.10 -20.29
N GLY A 96 -6.45 0.43 -19.21
CA GLY A 96 -5.15 -0.22 -19.11
C GLY A 96 -4.99 -1.42 -20.04
N GLU A 97 -3.74 -1.84 -20.22
CA GLU A 97 -3.38 -3.02 -21.00
C GLU A 97 -4.17 -4.25 -20.53
N GLN A 98 -4.62 -5.07 -21.47
CA GLN A 98 -5.21 -6.36 -21.15
C GLN A 98 -4.12 -7.31 -20.67
N VAL A 99 -4.22 -7.69 -19.39
CA VAL A 99 -3.31 -8.62 -18.74
C VAL A 99 -4.13 -9.72 -18.07
N THR A 100 -3.64 -10.96 -18.14
CA THR A 100 -4.25 -12.05 -17.39
C THR A 100 -3.89 -11.95 -15.89
N PRO A 101 -4.71 -12.49 -14.99
CA PRO A 101 -4.35 -12.56 -13.57
C PRO A 101 -3.03 -13.29 -13.33
N GLU A 102 -2.74 -14.33 -14.12
CA GLU A 102 -1.54 -15.13 -14.04
C GLU A 102 -0.30 -14.33 -14.46
N ASP A 103 -0.34 -13.64 -15.60
CA ASP A 103 0.77 -12.81 -16.09
C ASP A 103 1.09 -11.66 -15.11
N LEU A 104 0.04 -11.01 -14.57
CA LEU A 104 0.24 -9.97 -13.56
C LEU A 104 0.85 -10.54 -12.28
N ALA A 105 0.41 -11.73 -11.84
CA ALA A 105 0.93 -12.39 -10.64
C ALA A 105 2.40 -12.78 -10.82
N ASP A 106 2.79 -13.32 -11.98
CA ASP A 106 4.17 -13.72 -12.26
C ASP A 106 5.12 -12.51 -12.30
N ARG A 107 4.74 -11.44 -12.99
CA ARG A 107 5.50 -10.18 -13.01
C ARG A 107 5.63 -9.59 -11.61
N TYR A 108 4.51 -9.52 -10.88
CA TYR A 108 4.49 -9.01 -9.52
C TYR A 108 5.38 -9.86 -8.58
N ALA A 109 5.30 -11.18 -8.65
CA ALA A 109 6.12 -12.06 -7.84
C ALA A 109 7.63 -11.84 -8.08
N ALA A 110 8.03 -11.73 -9.35
CA ALA A 110 9.43 -11.47 -9.71
C ALA A 110 9.90 -10.09 -9.19
N GLY A 111 9.11 -9.04 -9.39
CA GLY A 111 9.39 -7.70 -8.91
C GLY A 111 9.43 -7.62 -7.37
N LEU A 112 8.50 -8.29 -6.70
CA LEU A 112 8.43 -8.37 -5.24
C LEU A 112 9.68 -9.04 -4.65
N LEU A 113 10.08 -10.20 -5.17
CA LEU A 113 11.26 -10.92 -4.68
C LEU A 113 12.54 -10.11 -4.87
N SER A 114 12.70 -9.44 -6.00
CA SER A 114 13.83 -8.54 -6.27
C SER A 114 13.89 -7.39 -5.26
N ARG A 115 12.74 -6.75 -4.98
CA ARG A 115 12.65 -5.65 -4.00
C ARG A 115 12.87 -6.12 -2.56
N ILE A 116 12.41 -7.33 -2.20
CA ILE A 116 12.67 -7.92 -0.88
C ILE A 116 14.19 -8.11 -0.69
N SER A 117 14.90 -8.66 -1.66
CA SER A 117 16.36 -8.82 -1.60
C SER A 117 17.07 -7.46 -1.39
N THR A 118 16.62 -6.41 -2.05
CA THR A 118 17.14 -5.05 -1.83
C THR A 118 16.78 -4.54 -0.43
N TYR A 119 15.56 -4.77 0.04
CA TYR A 119 15.12 -4.38 1.38
C TYR A 119 15.92 -5.07 2.48
N GLU A 120 16.21 -6.35 2.32
CA GLU A 120 17.01 -7.13 3.27
C GLU A 120 18.44 -6.59 3.43
N THR A 121 18.99 -5.98 2.39
CA THR A 121 20.37 -5.44 2.40
C THR A 121 20.43 -3.95 2.73
N GLN A 122 19.46 -3.15 2.29
CA GLN A 122 19.50 -1.68 2.41
C GLN A 122 18.58 -1.13 3.51
N GLY A 123 17.70 -1.97 4.07
CA GLY A 123 16.73 -1.57 5.08
C GLY A 123 15.58 -0.72 4.57
N PHE A 124 14.82 -0.11 5.50
CA PHE A 124 13.57 0.58 5.19
C PHE A 124 13.73 1.99 4.60
N ALA A 125 14.86 2.65 4.83
CA ALA A 125 15.00 4.06 4.44
C ALA A 125 14.78 4.32 2.94
N PRO A 126 15.36 3.55 1.98
CA PRO A 126 15.07 3.74 0.56
C PRO A 126 13.60 3.45 0.21
N VAL A 127 13.03 2.40 0.79
CA VAL A 127 11.61 2.03 0.59
C VAL A 127 10.68 3.16 1.05
N ARG A 128 10.96 3.73 2.23
CA ARG A 128 10.22 4.86 2.79
C ARG A 128 10.26 6.08 1.87
N LEU A 129 11.44 6.42 1.33
CA LEU A 129 11.59 7.56 0.41
C LEU A 129 10.80 7.35 -0.89
N GLU A 130 10.92 6.17 -1.50
CA GLU A 130 10.16 5.83 -2.71
C GLU A 130 8.65 5.84 -2.43
N TRP A 131 8.21 5.26 -1.30
CA TRP A 131 6.81 5.25 -0.93
C TRP A 131 6.25 6.67 -0.75
N LEU A 132 6.98 7.55 -0.06
CA LEU A 132 6.58 8.95 0.12
C LEU A 132 6.49 9.71 -1.19
N SER A 133 7.33 9.42 -2.18
CA SER A 133 7.26 10.06 -3.50
C SER A 133 5.99 9.71 -4.30
N HIS A 134 5.29 8.63 -3.90
CA HIS A 134 4.04 8.17 -4.49
C HIS A 134 2.84 8.26 -3.55
N CYS A 135 3.01 8.90 -2.39
CA CYS A 135 2.02 8.93 -1.33
C CYS A 135 0.79 9.77 -1.72
N ALA A 136 -0.40 9.21 -1.51
CA ALA A 136 -1.67 9.91 -1.71
C ALA A 136 -1.98 10.95 -0.63
N HIS A 137 -1.19 10.98 0.45
CA HIS A 137 -1.52 11.75 1.66
C HIS A 137 -0.79 13.09 1.77
N ILE A 138 0.12 13.40 0.85
CA ILE A 138 0.91 14.64 0.93
C ILE A 138 -0.05 15.84 1.08
N ASP A 139 0.22 16.64 2.10
CA ASP A 139 -0.55 17.85 2.48
C ASP A 139 -2.04 17.62 2.79
N SER A 140 -2.47 16.37 2.99
CA SER A 140 -3.86 16.04 3.25
C SER A 140 -4.20 16.07 4.74
N MET A 141 -5.40 16.57 5.06
CA MET A 141 -6.05 16.31 6.34
C MET A 141 -6.60 14.89 6.35
N MET A 142 -6.34 14.15 7.40
CA MET A 142 -6.69 12.74 7.52
C MET A 142 -7.47 12.45 8.78
N ARG A 143 -8.38 11.51 8.69
CA ARG A 143 -8.99 10.83 9.83
C ARG A 143 -8.54 9.39 9.86
N VAL A 144 -8.02 8.94 11.00
CA VAL A 144 -7.64 7.55 11.22
C VAL A 144 -8.58 6.94 12.25
N SER A 145 -9.30 5.90 11.84
CA SER A 145 -10.16 5.13 12.73
C SER A 145 -9.34 4.01 13.37
N LEU A 146 -9.26 4.07 14.68
CA LEU A 146 -8.70 3.03 15.56
C LEU A 146 -9.85 2.26 16.22
N PRO A 147 -9.61 1.09 16.85
CA PRO A 147 -10.68 0.30 17.47
C PRO A 147 -11.53 1.09 18.46
N ASP A 148 -10.91 1.95 19.27
CA ASP A 148 -11.57 2.63 20.38
C ASP A 148 -11.67 4.17 20.21
N MET A 149 -11.08 4.72 19.16
CA MET A 149 -11.04 6.17 18.96
C MET A 149 -10.77 6.56 17.51
N GLN A 150 -11.04 7.83 17.20
CA GLN A 150 -10.60 8.45 15.94
C GLN A 150 -9.56 9.51 16.22
N VAL A 151 -8.58 9.62 15.33
CA VAL A 151 -7.53 10.64 15.37
C VAL A 151 -7.55 11.42 14.07
N GLU A 152 -7.52 12.74 14.18
CA GLU A 152 -7.44 13.64 13.04
C GLU A 152 -6.15 14.46 13.06
N GLY A 153 -5.62 14.73 11.90
CA GLY A 153 -4.43 15.57 11.72
C GLY A 153 -3.95 15.62 10.29
N HIS A 154 -3.07 16.56 10.02
CA HIS A 154 -2.38 16.63 8.73
C HIS A 154 -1.31 15.56 8.63
N PHE A 155 -1.18 14.96 7.46
CA PHE A 155 -0.08 14.04 7.16
C PHE A 155 1.28 14.73 7.37
N ASP A 156 2.11 14.15 8.23
CA ASP A 156 3.44 14.67 8.61
C ASP A 156 4.56 13.68 8.26
N GLY A 157 4.25 12.65 7.48
CA GLY A 157 5.20 11.66 7.00
C GLY A 157 5.04 10.26 7.62
N LEU A 158 6.08 9.46 7.44
CA LEU A 158 6.19 8.13 8.03
C LEU A 158 7.39 8.05 8.97
N GLY A 159 7.25 7.31 10.06
CA GLY A 159 8.34 6.92 10.94
C GLY A 159 9.35 5.98 10.28
N ALA A 160 10.46 5.75 10.96
CA ALA A 160 11.46 4.76 10.55
C ALA A 160 10.96 3.32 10.68
N ASP A 161 9.88 3.12 11.40
CA ASP A 161 9.15 1.86 11.61
C ASP A 161 7.88 1.76 10.75
N GLY A 162 7.64 2.72 9.82
CA GLY A 162 6.46 2.77 8.97
C GLY A 162 5.20 3.31 9.64
N ALA A 163 5.29 3.77 10.90
CA ALA A 163 4.18 4.43 11.57
C ALA A 163 3.78 5.71 10.82
N LEU A 164 2.49 5.93 10.69
CA LEU A 164 1.95 7.16 10.14
C LEU A 164 2.12 8.28 11.15
N HIS A 165 2.68 9.39 10.75
CA HIS A 165 2.78 10.61 11.55
C HIS A 165 1.69 11.59 11.14
N LEU A 166 0.93 12.06 12.13
CA LEU A 166 -0.07 13.11 11.98
C LEU A 166 0.33 14.32 12.83
N ARG A 167 0.25 15.50 12.27
CA ARG A 167 0.37 16.78 12.98
C ARG A 167 -1.02 17.27 13.36
N ARG A 168 -1.29 17.32 14.65
CA ARG A 168 -2.56 17.79 15.21
C ARG A 168 -2.68 19.32 15.12
N ALA A 169 -3.88 19.83 15.36
CA ALA A 169 -4.18 21.26 15.36
C ALA A 169 -3.39 22.04 16.45
N ASP A 170 -3.04 21.40 17.56
CA ASP A 170 -2.22 21.97 18.63
C ASP A 170 -0.71 21.94 18.34
N GLY A 171 -0.31 21.47 17.14
CA GLY A 171 1.08 21.31 16.72
C GLY A 171 1.76 20.04 17.22
N SER A 172 1.13 19.26 18.08
CA SER A 172 1.67 17.98 18.54
C SER A 172 1.69 16.93 17.42
N ARG A 173 2.67 16.00 17.48
CA ARG A 173 2.73 14.85 16.58
C ARG A 173 2.07 13.64 17.24
N GLN A 174 1.21 12.98 16.47
CA GLN A 174 0.62 11.69 16.81
C GLN A 174 1.18 10.61 15.89
N GLU A 175 1.69 9.53 16.47
CA GLU A 175 2.09 8.33 15.75
C GLU A 175 0.96 7.31 15.74
N VAL A 176 0.73 6.68 14.56
CA VAL A 176 -0.30 5.68 14.34
C VAL A 176 0.33 4.50 13.62
N THR A 177 0.27 3.33 14.23
CA THR A 177 0.86 2.08 13.70
C THR A 177 -0.14 1.19 12.99
N THR A 178 -1.44 1.40 13.23
CA THR A 178 -2.54 0.64 12.62
C THR A 178 -3.78 1.52 12.53
N GLY A 179 -4.69 1.20 11.64
CA GLY A 179 -5.97 1.91 11.50
C GLY A 179 -6.44 1.98 10.07
N ASP A 180 -7.69 2.43 9.90
CA ASP A 180 -8.29 2.70 8.61
C ASP A 180 -8.27 4.22 8.35
N VAL A 181 -7.69 4.61 7.23
CA VAL A 181 -7.45 6.01 6.88
C VAL A 181 -8.51 6.52 5.91
N GLU A 182 -9.07 7.68 6.23
CA GLU A 182 -9.95 8.46 5.37
C GLU A 182 -9.30 9.82 5.08
N LEU A 183 -9.20 10.18 3.79
CA LEU A 183 -8.78 11.52 3.37
C LEU A 183 -9.97 12.45 3.53
N MET A 184 -9.77 13.55 4.23
CA MET A 184 -10.76 14.60 4.40
C MET A 184 -10.51 15.65 3.32
N GLY A 185 -11.41 15.68 2.30
CA GLY A 185 -11.35 16.63 1.19
C GLY A 185 -11.74 18.03 1.59
#